data_b8e4c22e978da045576eb45f62fd4f96
#
_entry.id   b8e4c22e978da045576eb45f62fd4f96
#
_cell.length_a   1.000
_cell.length_b   1.000
_cell.length_c   1.000
_cell.angle_alpha   90.00
_cell.angle_beta   90.00
_cell.angle_gamma   90.00
#
_symmetry.space_group_name_H-M   'P 1'
#
loop_
_entity.id
_entity.type
_entity.pdbx_description
1 polymer ?
#
loop_
_entity_poly.entity_id
_entity_poly.type
_entity_poly.pdbx_seq_one_letter_code
_entity_poly.pdbx_strand_id
1 'polypeptide(L)'
;WGQFRDLGRARVGIKSCADPVFIRCDWCELPARSRPELLRPIITHHIARRFRADEAQAQRQILYPHECVQGERRPIDLKNYPRSSRYLEAHRSQLESRTYLLAAGRRWYELWVPQDPAAFSALKLVFRDIAREPTFWIDQQGHIVNGDCYWMIAEKPHTDELLWLAAAVANSTFCTAFYDQRFNNRLYAGRRRFIAQYVEEFPLPDPEKPPGRE
;
A
#
# COMPACT_ATOMS: atom_id res chain seq x y z
N TRP A 1 21.25 -7.54 16.37
CA TRP A 1 20.37 -6.62 15.62
C TRP A 1 20.37 -7.05 14.16
N GLY A 2 19.20 -7.13 13.57
CA GLY A 2 18.97 -7.28 12.14
C GLY A 2 18.52 -5.97 11.50
N GLN A 3 17.92 -6.07 10.32
CA GLN A 3 17.35 -4.96 9.59
C GLN A 3 15.92 -5.32 9.11
N PHE A 4 15.11 -4.33 8.79
CA PHE A 4 13.75 -4.58 8.29
C PHE A 4 13.73 -5.45 7.03
N ARG A 5 14.77 -5.36 6.17
CA ARG A 5 14.91 -6.26 5.01
C ARG A 5 14.97 -7.75 5.35
N ASP A 6 15.33 -8.08 6.59
CA ASP A 6 15.38 -9.47 7.06
C ASP A 6 13.99 -10.04 7.35
N LEU A 7 12.98 -9.17 7.54
CA LEU A 7 11.57 -9.55 7.64
C LEU A 7 10.95 -9.77 6.26
N GLY A 8 11.21 -8.85 5.34
CA GLY A 8 10.65 -8.86 4.01
C GLY A 8 10.97 -7.58 3.25
N ARG A 9 10.50 -7.50 2.02
CA ARG A 9 10.73 -6.34 1.16
C ARG A 9 9.63 -5.30 1.31
N ALA A 10 10.02 -4.03 1.37
CA ALA A 10 9.08 -2.93 1.30
C ALA A 10 8.63 -2.70 -0.16
N ARG A 11 7.32 -2.62 -0.36
CA ARG A 11 6.68 -2.47 -1.67
C ARG A 11 5.93 -1.15 -1.72
N VAL A 12 6.01 -0.43 -2.82
CA VAL A 12 5.12 0.72 -3.05
C VAL A 12 3.69 0.21 -3.18
N GLY A 13 2.70 1.03 -2.80
CA GLY A 13 1.30 0.72 -3.05
C GLY A 13 0.95 0.67 -4.54
N ILE A 14 -0.30 0.41 -4.86
CA ILE A 14 -0.78 0.38 -6.24
C ILE A 14 -0.63 1.75 -6.91
N LYS A 15 -0.44 1.77 -8.22
CA LYS A 15 -0.53 2.99 -9.03
C LYS A 15 -1.57 2.79 -10.12
N SER A 16 -2.67 3.52 -10.03
CA SER A 16 -3.72 3.47 -11.05
C SER A 16 -3.35 4.29 -12.28
N CYS A 17 -2.63 5.40 -12.07
CA CYS A 17 -2.38 6.45 -13.06
C CYS A 17 -3.68 7.01 -13.69
N ALA A 18 -4.80 6.84 -12.98
CA ALA A 18 -6.10 7.41 -13.27
C ALA A 18 -6.94 7.42 -11.97
N ASP A 19 -6.36 7.93 -10.87
CA ASP A 19 -6.96 7.90 -9.54
C ASP A 19 -8.41 8.43 -9.52
N PRO A 20 -8.78 9.53 -10.21
CA PRO A 20 -10.15 10.01 -10.20
C PRO A 20 -11.19 9.01 -10.74
N VAL A 21 -10.76 8.06 -11.60
CA VAL A 21 -11.63 7.01 -12.11
C VAL A 21 -11.71 5.83 -11.15
N PHE A 22 -10.57 5.44 -10.58
CA PHE A 22 -10.48 4.21 -9.80
C PHE A 22 -10.73 4.38 -8.31
N ILE A 23 -10.38 5.54 -7.73
CA ILE A 23 -10.37 5.76 -6.28
C ILE A 23 -11.32 6.90 -5.92
N ARG A 24 -12.39 6.57 -5.19
CA ARG A 24 -13.41 7.56 -4.82
C ARG A 24 -13.93 7.29 -3.40
N CYS A 25 -14.51 8.34 -2.78
CA CYS A 25 -15.20 8.23 -1.48
C CYS A 25 -16.73 8.21 -1.65
N ASP A 26 -17.24 8.57 -2.81
CA ASP A 26 -18.66 8.77 -3.12
C ASP A 26 -19.30 7.58 -3.88
N TRP A 27 -18.68 6.40 -3.84
CA TRP A 27 -19.28 5.20 -4.44
C TRP A 27 -20.65 4.86 -3.87
N CYS A 28 -20.90 5.21 -2.59
CA CYS A 28 -22.18 4.98 -1.94
C CYS A 28 -23.31 5.85 -2.50
N GLU A 29 -22.99 6.98 -3.12
CA GLU A 29 -23.96 7.88 -3.76
C GLU A 29 -24.49 7.31 -5.07
N LEU A 30 -23.76 6.39 -5.69
CA LEU A 30 -24.26 5.69 -6.87
C LEU A 30 -25.41 4.76 -6.50
N PRO A 31 -26.48 4.71 -7.30
CA PRO A 31 -27.55 3.73 -7.12
C PRO A 31 -26.97 2.31 -7.02
N ALA A 32 -27.52 1.48 -6.13
CA ALA A 32 -27.01 0.12 -5.89
C ALA A 32 -26.88 -0.71 -7.19
N ARG A 33 -27.82 -0.53 -8.12
CA ARG A 33 -27.84 -1.18 -9.45
C ARG A 33 -26.72 -0.72 -10.40
N SER A 34 -26.07 0.41 -10.10
CA SER A 34 -24.99 1.00 -10.92
C SER A 34 -23.64 0.96 -10.23
N ARG A 35 -23.60 0.62 -8.94
CA ARG A 35 -22.37 0.56 -8.15
C ARG A 35 -21.51 -0.61 -8.62
N PRO A 36 -20.23 -0.37 -8.97
CA PRO A 36 -19.33 -1.45 -9.39
C PRO A 36 -19.20 -2.58 -8.37
N GLU A 37 -19.02 -3.81 -8.84
CA GLU A 37 -18.85 -5.02 -8.00
C GLU A 37 -17.47 -5.12 -7.38
N LEU A 38 -16.46 -4.55 -8.04
CA LEU A 38 -15.04 -4.76 -7.73
C LEU A 38 -14.48 -3.69 -6.78
N LEU A 39 -15.34 -3.10 -5.96
CA LEU A 39 -14.91 -2.12 -4.97
C LEU A 39 -14.21 -2.79 -3.80
N ARG A 40 -13.04 -2.29 -3.43
CA ARG A 40 -12.26 -2.73 -2.27
C ARG A 40 -11.81 -1.53 -1.44
N PRO A 41 -11.74 -1.65 -0.11
CA PRO A 41 -11.22 -0.58 0.72
C PRO A 41 -9.73 -0.32 0.40
N ILE A 42 -9.32 0.96 0.42
CA ILE A 42 -7.96 1.38 0.10
C ILE A 42 -7.39 2.30 1.16
N ILE A 43 -6.15 2.05 1.53
CA ILE A 43 -5.32 2.88 2.37
C ILE A 43 -4.67 3.97 1.53
N THR A 44 -4.78 5.22 1.98
CA THR A 44 -4.07 6.37 1.44
C THR A 44 -3.34 7.10 2.57
N HIS A 45 -2.45 8.03 2.22
CA HIS A 45 -1.77 8.85 3.23
C HIS A 45 -2.72 9.64 4.14
N HIS A 46 -3.98 9.85 3.73
CA HIS A 46 -4.96 10.57 4.54
C HIS A 46 -5.35 9.84 5.83
N ILE A 47 -5.43 8.50 5.78
CA ILE A 47 -5.82 7.70 6.95
C ILE A 47 -4.62 7.25 7.79
N ALA A 48 -3.42 7.35 7.26
CA ALA A 48 -2.21 6.91 7.93
C ALA A 48 -1.89 7.77 9.16
N ARG A 49 -1.83 7.16 10.32
CA ARG A 49 -1.40 7.75 11.59
C ARG A 49 -0.36 6.85 12.24
N ARG A 50 0.35 7.42 13.21
CA ARG A 50 1.30 6.66 14.01
C ARG A 50 0.57 5.58 14.80
N PHE A 51 0.94 4.31 14.61
CA PHE A 51 0.36 3.10 15.22
C PHE A 51 -1.08 2.75 14.82
N ARG A 52 -1.76 3.54 14.00
CA ARG A 52 -3.16 3.28 13.64
C ARG A 52 -3.54 3.87 12.29
N ALA A 53 -4.61 3.37 11.71
CA ALA A 53 -5.34 4.03 10.65
C ALA A 53 -6.44 4.93 11.26
N ASP A 54 -6.73 6.06 10.63
CA ASP A 54 -7.86 6.93 10.97
C ASP A 54 -9.09 6.43 10.21
N GLU A 55 -9.85 5.54 10.83
CA GLU A 55 -11.00 4.87 10.21
C GLU A 55 -12.12 5.85 9.83
N ALA A 56 -12.27 6.96 10.55
CA ALA A 56 -13.24 7.99 10.19
C ALA A 56 -13.00 8.59 8.80
N GLN A 57 -11.78 8.49 8.29
CA GLN A 57 -11.38 8.93 6.95
C GLN A 57 -11.23 7.77 5.95
N ALA A 58 -11.47 6.54 6.36
CA ALA A 58 -11.28 5.33 5.57
C ALA A 58 -12.39 5.07 4.53
N GLN A 59 -13.19 6.07 4.18
CA GLN A 59 -14.34 5.90 3.26
C GLN A 59 -13.94 5.72 1.79
N ARG A 60 -12.64 5.78 1.48
CA ARG A 60 -12.20 5.61 0.09
C ARG A 60 -12.19 4.13 -0.28
N GLN A 61 -12.71 3.86 -1.46
CA GLN A 61 -12.63 2.54 -2.08
C GLN A 61 -12.03 2.67 -3.48
N ILE A 62 -11.35 1.62 -3.90
CA ILE A 62 -10.81 1.48 -5.25
C ILE A 62 -11.64 0.46 -6.02
N LEU A 63 -11.96 0.78 -7.26
CA LEU A 63 -12.35 -0.22 -8.24
C LEU A 63 -11.09 -0.97 -8.68
N TYR A 64 -10.95 -2.23 -8.23
CA TYR A 64 -9.71 -3.00 -8.37
C TYR A 64 -9.90 -4.14 -9.40
N PRO A 65 -9.50 -3.95 -10.68
CA PRO A 65 -9.81 -4.86 -11.78
C PRO A 65 -8.75 -5.96 -11.96
N HIS A 66 -8.23 -6.50 -10.86
CA HIS A 66 -7.25 -7.59 -10.89
C HIS A 66 -7.62 -8.69 -9.90
N GLU A 67 -7.24 -9.90 -10.23
CA GLU A 67 -7.40 -11.09 -9.40
C GLU A 67 -6.12 -11.94 -9.38
N CYS A 68 -6.04 -12.86 -8.44
CA CYS A 68 -5.00 -13.87 -8.40
C CYS A 68 -5.63 -15.21 -8.75
N VAL A 69 -5.15 -15.85 -9.81
CA VAL A 69 -5.60 -17.17 -10.24
C VAL A 69 -4.37 -18.08 -10.30
N GLN A 70 -4.38 -19.15 -9.52
CA GLN A 70 -3.26 -20.10 -9.43
C GLN A 70 -1.91 -19.45 -9.12
N GLY A 71 -1.92 -18.42 -8.25
CA GLY A 71 -0.72 -17.69 -7.89
C GLY A 71 -0.27 -16.61 -8.89
N GLU A 72 -0.94 -16.51 -10.03
CA GLU A 72 -0.66 -15.49 -11.04
C GLU A 72 -1.66 -14.33 -10.97
N ARG A 73 -1.13 -13.12 -10.98
CA ARG A 73 -1.94 -11.92 -11.10
C ARG A 73 -2.46 -11.76 -12.53
N ARG A 74 -3.77 -11.57 -12.66
CA ARG A 74 -4.43 -11.34 -13.94
C ARG A 74 -5.40 -10.16 -13.88
N PRO A 75 -5.62 -9.45 -14.99
CA PRO A 75 -6.78 -8.59 -15.12
C PRO A 75 -8.04 -9.45 -15.16
N ILE A 76 -9.10 -9.02 -14.47
CA ILE A 76 -10.39 -9.70 -14.50
C ILE A 76 -11.01 -9.73 -15.90
N ASP A 77 -11.90 -10.69 -16.15
CA ASP A 77 -12.77 -10.61 -17.30
C ASP A 77 -14.01 -9.73 -17.00
N LEU A 78 -14.07 -8.57 -17.60
CA LEU A 78 -15.15 -7.59 -17.40
C LEU A 78 -16.55 -8.15 -17.72
N LYS A 79 -16.65 -9.20 -18.53
CA LYS A 79 -17.93 -9.84 -18.85
C LYS A 79 -18.63 -10.41 -17.61
N ASN A 80 -17.87 -10.80 -16.61
CA ASN A 80 -18.38 -11.32 -15.36
C ASN A 80 -18.83 -10.25 -14.37
N TYR A 81 -18.55 -8.96 -14.66
CA TYR A 81 -18.77 -7.83 -13.75
C TYR A 81 -19.48 -6.67 -14.50
N PRO A 82 -20.76 -6.83 -14.84
CA PRO A 82 -21.45 -5.93 -15.78
C PRO A 82 -21.57 -4.49 -15.29
N ARG A 83 -21.63 -4.25 -13.98
CA ARG A 83 -21.69 -2.87 -13.43
C ARG A 83 -20.33 -2.21 -13.49
N SER A 84 -19.27 -2.94 -13.12
CA SER A 84 -17.89 -2.48 -13.22
C SER A 84 -17.50 -2.24 -14.68
N SER A 85 -17.90 -3.14 -15.59
CA SER A 85 -17.69 -2.98 -17.02
C SER A 85 -18.34 -1.70 -17.54
N ARG A 86 -19.62 -1.47 -17.23
CA ARG A 86 -20.36 -0.26 -17.65
C ARG A 86 -19.71 1.01 -17.12
N TYR A 87 -19.28 1.01 -15.86
CA TYR A 87 -18.62 2.14 -15.26
C TYR A 87 -17.27 2.44 -15.97
N LEU A 88 -16.43 1.42 -16.18
CA LEU A 88 -15.14 1.58 -16.85
C LEU A 88 -15.31 2.02 -18.30
N GLU A 89 -16.29 1.48 -19.04
CA GLU A 89 -16.59 1.88 -20.42
C GLU A 89 -17.00 3.36 -20.51
N ALA A 90 -17.74 3.88 -19.53
CA ALA A 90 -18.06 5.30 -19.47
C ALA A 90 -16.82 6.22 -19.33
N HIS A 91 -15.70 5.67 -18.84
CA HIS A 91 -14.42 6.37 -18.69
C HIS A 91 -13.34 5.90 -19.69
N ARG A 92 -13.75 5.13 -20.71
CA ARG A 92 -12.83 4.47 -21.63
C ARG A 92 -11.87 5.42 -22.31
N SER A 93 -12.35 6.52 -22.86
CA SER A 93 -11.49 7.51 -23.53
C SER A 93 -10.37 8.03 -22.63
N GLN A 94 -10.71 8.35 -21.36
CA GLN A 94 -9.73 8.78 -20.37
C GLN A 94 -8.73 7.65 -20.03
N LEU A 95 -9.19 6.42 -19.92
CA LEU A 95 -8.36 5.29 -19.57
C LEU A 95 -7.43 4.88 -20.73
N GLU A 96 -7.86 4.96 -21.97
CA GLU A 96 -7.07 4.70 -23.17
C GLU A 96 -6.03 5.80 -23.45
N SER A 97 -6.21 7.01 -22.92
CA SER A 97 -5.20 8.06 -23.01
C SER A 97 -3.87 7.70 -22.31
N ARG A 98 -3.86 6.67 -21.46
CA ARG A 98 -2.67 6.07 -20.86
C ARG A 98 -1.94 5.19 -21.88
N THR A 99 -1.44 5.80 -22.95
CA THR A 99 -0.84 5.12 -24.12
C THR A 99 0.31 4.17 -23.76
N TYR A 100 1.11 4.53 -22.73
CA TYR A 100 2.19 3.68 -22.22
C TYR A 100 1.71 2.34 -21.66
N LEU A 101 0.48 2.30 -21.11
CA LEU A 101 -0.14 1.08 -20.59
C LEU A 101 -0.51 0.14 -21.75
N LEU A 102 -1.10 0.69 -22.81
CA LEU A 102 -1.45 -0.06 -24.02
C LEU A 102 -0.19 -0.54 -24.75
N ALA A 103 0.84 0.31 -24.86
CA ALA A 103 2.13 -0.05 -25.45
C ALA A 103 2.83 -1.20 -24.70
N ALA A 104 2.57 -1.34 -23.40
CA ALA A 104 3.03 -2.47 -22.58
C ALA A 104 2.17 -3.74 -22.74
N GLY A 105 1.24 -3.79 -23.70
CA GLY A 105 0.38 -4.94 -23.98
C GLY A 105 -0.72 -5.18 -22.95
N ARG A 106 -1.03 -4.19 -22.12
CA ARG A 106 -2.06 -4.31 -21.08
C ARG A 106 -3.44 -3.88 -21.58
N ARG A 107 -4.46 -4.35 -20.92
CA ARG A 107 -5.84 -3.93 -21.20
C ARG A 107 -6.06 -2.51 -20.69
N TRP A 108 -6.84 -1.71 -21.41
CA TRP A 108 -7.10 -0.30 -21.15
C TRP A 108 -7.64 0.00 -19.74
N TYR A 109 -8.28 -0.95 -19.07
CA TYR A 109 -8.83 -0.82 -17.73
C TYR A 109 -7.91 -1.30 -16.60
N GLU A 110 -6.72 -1.77 -16.91
CA GLU A 110 -5.77 -2.22 -15.87
C GLU A 110 -5.18 -1.04 -15.09
N LEU A 111 -4.76 -1.34 -13.86
CA LEU A 111 -3.91 -0.44 -13.08
C LEU A 111 -2.46 -0.55 -13.59
N TRP A 112 -1.70 0.56 -13.56
CA TRP A 112 -0.30 0.53 -13.99
C TRP A 112 0.58 -0.34 -13.09
N VAL A 113 0.45 -0.17 -11.76
CA VAL A 113 1.11 -1.03 -10.78
C VAL A 113 0.03 -1.63 -9.89
N PRO A 114 -0.52 -2.81 -10.23
CA PRO A 114 -1.61 -3.40 -9.44
C PRO A 114 -1.15 -4.11 -8.17
N GLN A 115 0.14 -4.45 -8.04
CA GLN A 115 0.70 -5.30 -6.99
C GLN A 115 0.10 -6.73 -7.02
N ASP A 116 0.36 -7.53 -6.00
CA ASP A 116 -0.21 -8.87 -5.87
C ASP A 116 -1.52 -8.81 -5.08
N PRO A 117 -2.68 -9.17 -5.69
CA PRO A 117 -3.96 -9.13 -5.00
C PRO A 117 -4.04 -10.05 -3.78
N ALA A 118 -3.35 -11.18 -3.80
CA ALA A 118 -3.35 -12.14 -2.70
C ALA A 118 -2.55 -11.62 -1.50
N ALA A 119 -1.45 -10.93 -1.74
CA ALA A 119 -0.59 -10.41 -0.68
C ALA A 119 -1.26 -9.33 0.17
N PHE A 120 -2.30 -8.64 -0.34
CA PHE A 120 -3.03 -7.65 0.45
C PHE A 120 -3.81 -8.25 1.62
N SER A 121 -4.15 -9.53 1.58
CA SER A 121 -4.87 -10.20 2.66
C SER A 121 -3.98 -10.55 3.86
N ALA A 122 -2.66 -10.53 3.68
CA ALA A 122 -1.72 -10.79 4.77
C ALA A 122 -1.64 -9.62 5.75
N LEU A 123 -1.24 -9.94 7.00
CA LEU A 123 -0.81 -8.93 7.96
C LEU A 123 0.32 -8.10 7.35
N LYS A 124 0.22 -6.77 7.40
CA LYS A 124 1.22 -5.91 6.79
C LYS A 124 1.52 -4.66 7.59
N LEU A 125 2.79 -4.31 7.61
CA LEU A 125 3.27 -3.02 8.08
C LEU A 125 3.09 -2.00 6.96
N VAL A 126 2.35 -0.93 7.21
CA VAL A 126 2.09 0.13 6.23
C VAL A 126 2.68 1.44 6.72
N PHE A 127 3.16 2.27 5.81
CA PHE A 127 3.73 3.57 6.14
C PHE A 127 3.63 4.56 4.96
N ARG A 128 3.62 5.86 5.29
CA ARG A 128 3.55 6.94 4.29
C ARG A 128 4.89 7.11 3.60
N ASP A 129 4.87 7.44 2.29
CA ASP A 129 6.07 7.87 1.56
C ASP A 129 6.64 9.17 2.17
N ILE A 130 5.81 10.19 2.33
CA ILE A 130 6.23 11.50 2.79
C ILE A 130 5.50 11.88 4.08
N ALA A 131 6.25 12.12 5.14
CA ALA A 131 5.73 12.55 6.44
C ALA A 131 6.76 13.38 7.22
N ARG A 132 6.29 14.23 8.17
CA ARG A 132 7.18 14.91 9.12
C ARG A 132 7.76 13.94 10.12
N GLU A 133 6.91 13.02 10.58
CA GLU A 133 7.23 11.97 11.55
C GLU A 133 6.93 10.61 10.95
N PRO A 134 7.58 9.53 11.42
CA PRO A 134 7.21 8.19 11.04
C PRO A 134 5.73 7.91 11.31
N THR A 135 5.04 7.29 10.36
CA THR A 135 3.63 6.95 10.45
C THR A 135 3.45 5.49 10.05
N PHE A 136 3.98 4.61 10.89
CA PHE A 136 3.92 3.17 10.68
C PHE A 136 2.78 2.56 11.48
N TRP A 137 2.02 1.65 10.86
CA TRP A 137 0.97 0.90 11.56
C TRP A 137 0.76 -0.47 10.92
N ILE A 138 0.06 -1.34 11.62
CA ILE A 138 -0.26 -2.68 11.13
C ILE A 138 -1.69 -2.68 10.56
N ASP A 139 -1.82 -3.08 9.29
CA ASP A 139 -3.10 -3.38 8.68
C ASP A 139 -3.40 -4.88 8.77
N GLN A 140 -4.51 -5.20 9.42
CA GLN A 140 -5.05 -6.55 9.61
C GLN A 140 -6.29 -6.82 8.77
N GLN A 141 -6.80 -5.81 8.07
CA GLN A 141 -8.11 -5.86 7.41
C GLN A 141 -8.01 -6.18 5.91
N GLY A 142 -6.81 -6.39 5.39
CA GLY A 142 -6.62 -6.74 3.99
C GLY A 142 -6.86 -5.59 3.02
N HIS A 143 -6.70 -4.35 3.47
CA HIS A 143 -6.84 -3.19 2.60
C HIS A 143 -5.81 -3.17 1.47
N ILE A 144 -6.21 -2.65 0.33
CA ILE A 144 -5.30 -2.27 -0.74
C ILE A 144 -4.52 -1.01 -0.30
N VAL A 145 -3.24 -0.95 -0.61
CA VAL A 145 -2.38 0.19 -0.27
C VAL A 145 -2.17 1.05 -1.52
N ASN A 146 -2.45 2.34 -1.43
CA ASN A 146 -2.20 3.30 -2.53
C ASN A 146 -0.73 3.68 -2.66
N GLY A 147 -0.32 4.14 -3.83
CA GLY A 147 1.07 4.48 -4.17
C GLY A 147 1.68 5.68 -3.42
N ASP A 148 0.91 6.37 -2.60
CA ASP A 148 1.38 7.38 -1.64
C ASP A 148 1.80 6.78 -0.27
N CYS A 149 1.68 5.45 -0.15
CA CYS A 149 2.13 4.64 0.96
C CYS A 149 2.97 3.46 0.46
N TYR A 150 3.78 2.94 1.36
CA TYR A 150 4.50 1.67 1.20
C TYR A 150 3.97 0.64 2.19
N TRP A 151 4.26 -0.60 1.93
CA TRP A 151 3.86 -1.70 2.79
C TRP A 151 4.86 -2.85 2.72
N MET A 152 4.88 -3.66 3.78
CA MET A 152 5.75 -4.82 3.96
C MET A 152 4.96 -5.94 4.61
N ILE A 153 5.16 -7.17 4.15
CA ILE A 153 4.72 -8.40 4.80
C ILE A 153 5.92 -9.20 5.27
N ALA A 154 5.73 -10.03 6.27
CA ALA A 154 6.75 -11.00 6.64
C ALA A 154 6.87 -12.06 5.54
N GLU A 155 8.10 -12.31 5.10
CA GLU A 155 8.38 -13.29 4.03
C GLU A 155 8.78 -14.66 4.61
N LYS A 156 9.11 -14.73 5.90
CA LYS A 156 9.44 -15.98 6.59
C LYS A 156 8.24 -16.47 7.39
N PRO A 157 7.97 -17.78 7.45
CA PRO A 157 6.93 -18.33 8.32
C PRO A 157 7.14 -17.92 9.79
N HIS A 158 6.04 -17.72 10.50
CA HIS A 158 6.02 -17.43 11.94
C HIS A 158 6.78 -16.16 12.38
N THR A 159 6.96 -15.19 11.47
CA THR A 159 7.60 -13.90 11.79
C THR A 159 6.64 -12.71 11.76
N ASP A 160 5.34 -12.94 11.64
CA ASP A 160 4.32 -11.88 11.59
C ASP A 160 4.36 -11.00 12.83
N GLU A 161 4.65 -11.56 14.01
CA GLU A 161 4.79 -10.81 15.26
C GLU A 161 5.91 -9.77 15.20
N LEU A 162 6.96 -10.03 14.43
CA LEU A 162 8.05 -9.08 14.24
C LEU A 162 7.64 -7.82 13.48
N LEU A 163 6.53 -7.84 12.73
CA LEU A 163 5.97 -6.64 12.12
C LEU A 163 5.47 -5.64 13.18
N TRP A 164 4.96 -6.13 14.31
CA TRP A 164 4.58 -5.26 15.43
C TRP A 164 5.79 -4.61 16.09
N LEU A 165 6.85 -5.40 16.28
CA LEU A 165 8.13 -4.88 16.76
C LEU A 165 8.69 -3.84 15.79
N ALA A 166 8.66 -4.12 14.48
CA ALA A 166 9.07 -3.19 13.44
C ALA A 166 8.25 -1.89 13.47
N ALA A 167 6.92 -1.97 13.67
CA ALA A 167 6.08 -0.78 13.83
C ALA A 167 6.47 0.06 15.06
N ALA A 168 6.78 -0.60 16.18
CA ALA A 168 7.22 0.07 17.40
C ALA A 168 8.57 0.78 17.20
N VAL A 169 9.54 0.07 16.63
CA VAL A 169 10.87 0.62 16.34
C VAL A 169 10.80 1.77 15.34
N ALA A 170 10.10 1.59 14.21
CA ALA A 170 9.99 2.59 13.16
C ALA A 170 9.37 3.90 13.66
N ASN A 171 8.43 3.82 14.58
CA ASN A 171 7.78 4.99 15.18
C ASN A 171 8.56 5.60 16.36
N SER A 172 9.72 5.06 16.73
CA SER A 172 10.51 5.57 17.85
C SER A 172 11.30 6.83 17.48
N THR A 173 11.66 7.59 18.50
CA THR A 173 12.59 8.72 18.35
C THR A 173 13.99 8.23 17.95
N PHE A 174 14.38 7.06 18.40
CA PHE A 174 15.61 6.39 17.98
C PHE A 174 15.66 6.19 16.46
N CYS A 175 14.61 5.62 15.88
CA CYS A 175 14.58 5.38 14.44
C CYS A 175 14.52 6.70 13.63
N THR A 176 13.88 7.73 14.17
CA THR A 176 13.90 9.07 13.58
C THR A 176 15.33 9.64 13.57
N ALA A 177 16.07 9.54 14.68
CA ALA A 177 17.45 9.98 14.76
C ALA A 177 18.35 9.16 13.82
N PHE A 178 18.18 7.84 13.80
CA PHE A 178 18.88 6.95 12.86
C PHE A 178 18.65 7.39 11.41
N TYR A 179 17.40 7.62 11.02
CA TYR A 179 17.06 8.09 9.68
C TYR A 179 17.78 9.39 9.33
N ASP A 180 17.72 10.39 10.22
CA ASP A 180 18.32 11.70 9.99
C ASP A 180 19.85 11.62 9.86
N GLN A 181 20.50 10.79 10.65
CA GLN A 181 21.96 10.62 10.59
C GLN A 181 22.41 9.77 9.39
N ARG A 182 21.67 8.70 9.10
CA ARG A 182 22.07 7.74 8.08
C ARG A 182 21.80 8.20 6.66
N PHE A 183 20.64 8.85 6.42
CA PHE A 183 20.19 9.20 5.08
C PHE A 183 20.18 10.69 4.81
N ASN A 184 20.05 11.52 5.83
CA ASN A 184 19.98 12.98 5.75
C ASN A 184 19.05 13.48 4.63
N ASN A 185 17.97 12.76 4.35
CA ASN A 185 17.04 13.04 3.26
C ASN A 185 15.84 13.82 3.78
N ARG A 186 16.06 15.11 4.05
CA ARG A 186 15.03 16.04 4.48
C ARG A 186 14.46 16.81 3.29
N LEU A 187 13.15 16.76 3.17
CA LEU A 187 12.39 17.54 2.21
C LEU A 187 11.99 18.90 2.84
N TYR A 188 11.38 19.76 2.02
CA TYR A 188 10.81 21.03 2.49
C TYR A 188 9.84 20.83 3.68
N ALA A 189 9.70 21.84 4.51
CA ALA A 189 8.85 21.84 5.71
C ALA A 189 9.17 20.72 6.72
N GLY A 190 10.42 20.28 6.82
CA GLY A 190 10.87 19.26 7.78
C GLY A 190 10.33 17.87 7.52
N ARG A 191 9.82 17.60 6.33
CA ARG A 191 9.35 16.26 5.93
C ARG A 191 10.51 15.34 5.60
N ARG A 192 10.28 14.04 5.74
CA ARG A 192 11.18 12.96 5.36
C ARG A 192 10.52 12.11 4.30
N ARG A 193 11.31 11.41 3.51
CA ARG A 193 10.82 10.49 2.50
C ARG A 193 11.17 9.06 2.88
N PHE A 194 10.16 8.32 3.34
CA PHE A 194 10.29 6.93 3.76
C PHE A 194 10.11 5.99 2.56
N ILE A 195 11.13 5.87 1.72
CA ILE A 195 11.11 4.94 0.58
C ILE A 195 11.64 3.56 0.98
N ALA A 196 11.30 2.54 0.19
CA ALA A 196 11.66 1.15 0.46
C ALA A 196 13.13 0.98 0.84
N GLN A 197 14.05 1.50 0.03
CA GLN A 197 15.49 1.35 0.21
C GLN A 197 16.01 1.91 1.55
N TYR A 198 15.37 2.93 2.13
CA TYR A 198 15.76 3.48 3.43
C TYR A 198 15.12 2.70 4.57
N VAL A 199 13.83 2.39 4.44
CA VAL A 199 13.09 1.67 5.49
C VAL A 199 13.61 0.25 5.66
N GLU A 200 14.02 -0.40 4.60
CA GLU A 200 14.65 -1.73 4.65
C GLU A 200 15.96 -1.77 5.43
N GLU A 201 16.65 -0.62 5.60
CA GLU A 201 17.86 -0.51 6.44
C GLU A 201 17.57 -0.20 7.91
N PHE A 202 16.30 0.02 8.30
CA PHE A 202 15.97 0.30 9.69
C PHE A 202 16.42 -0.85 10.59
N PRO A 203 17.02 -0.53 11.74
CA PRO A 203 17.50 -1.57 12.67
C PRO A 203 16.32 -2.30 13.30
N LEU A 204 16.42 -3.62 13.39
CA LEU A 204 15.44 -4.48 14.05
C LEU A 204 16.13 -5.21 15.21
N PRO A 205 15.71 -4.99 16.46
CA PRO A 205 16.17 -5.80 17.58
C PRO A 205 15.82 -7.27 17.36
N ASP A 206 16.75 -8.14 17.71
CA ASP A 206 16.52 -9.58 17.73
C ASP A 206 15.89 -9.94 19.10
N PRO A 207 14.62 -10.35 19.15
CA PRO A 207 13.96 -10.62 20.44
C PRO A 207 14.53 -11.84 21.15
N GLU A 208 15.20 -12.74 20.42
CA GLU A 208 15.82 -13.94 21.00
C GLU A 208 17.21 -13.67 21.60
N LYS A 209 17.81 -12.53 21.28
CA LYS A 209 19.10 -12.13 21.82
C LYS A 209 18.90 -11.08 22.92
N PRO A 210 19.22 -11.39 24.17
CA PRO A 210 19.19 -10.39 25.22
C PRO A 210 20.06 -9.19 24.85
N PRO A 211 19.65 -7.95 25.20
CA PRO A 211 20.51 -6.80 25.02
C PRO A 211 21.86 -7.10 25.72
N GLY A 212 22.94 -6.98 24.95
CA GLY A 212 24.28 -7.25 25.49
C GLY A 212 24.47 -6.47 26.79
N ARG A 213 24.80 -7.16 27.85
CA ARG A 213 25.37 -6.54 29.04
C ARG A 213 26.81 -6.22 28.68
N GLU A 214 27.04 -5.06 28.16
CA GLU A 214 28.35 -4.40 28.18
C GLU A 214 28.29 -3.23 29.16
#